data_fd5cebc4ee225ee7e26e22242ad9907f
#
_entry.id   fd5cebc4ee225ee7e26e22242ad9907f
#
_cell.length_a   1.000
_cell.length_b   1.000
_cell.length_c   1.000
_cell.angle_alpha   90.00
_cell.angle_beta   90.00
_cell.angle_gamma   90.00
#
_symmetry.space_group_name_H-M   'P 1'
#
loop_
_entity.id
_entity.type
_entity.pdbx_description
1 polymer ?
#
loop_
_entity_poly.entity_id
_entity_poly.type
_entity_poly.pdbx_seq_one_letter_code
_entity_poly.pdbx_strand_id
1 'polypeptide(L)'
;MMIKKYKTGVLTAAALFLVFLASCASGGDSNLGAPVTLTVDTTVRYQFVRGFGGMSNAWATPVITERDITTMFGENGLGYNIFRIMIYPDRERWGAIIPAARKATSYGAIILASPWTPPPELKSNKSNVGGRLLPSNFAAYAAHLRSFVNYMAENGVKIDAVSFQNEPDYDVSYDSCNWSSRDVMDFVINYGREIGDVLIIPGEPYQFSRAFYSPLLNSPEAVDKFDIVGGHIYGGGLSSYQSAAEKGKEVWMTEHLLNTPSDFYFDSTWPAAMTLAKEIHDCMNAGFNAYIWWYLKRFYGMIGDGQYDTDDGQVLNRGYVMSHYAKYAAGKYRVGVQRSGNTLVAATAYEGENDLCVVIINTGIVSSDALIELPAQFARVSAAETDENSAAQGAMRNKSVNMTGGGKTAELRLAPQSIVSLRFER
;
A
#
# COMPACT_ATOMS: atom_id res chain seq x y z
N MET A 1 -27.37 -8.49 -34.92
CA MET A 1 -28.72 -8.63 -35.43
C MET A 1 -29.63 -8.92 -34.26
N MET A 2 -30.69 -8.14 -34.14
CA MET A 2 -31.81 -8.10 -33.17
C MET A 2 -31.54 -7.43 -31.83
N ILE A 3 -31.81 -6.15 -31.86
CA ILE A 3 -32.17 -5.26 -30.75
C ILE A 3 -33.63 -5.54 -30.37
N LYS A 4 -33.89 -5.85 -29.11
CA LYS A 4 -35.27 -5.81 -28.57
C LYS A 4 -35.42 -4.61 -27.64
N LYS A 5 -36.18 -3.61 -28.14
CA LYS A 5 -36.73 -2.49 -27.39
C LYS A 5 -37.79 -3.00 -26.43
N TYR A 6 -37.76 -2.57 -25.17
CA TYR A 6 -38.94 -2.58 -24.31
C TYR A 6 -39.34 -1.15 -23.98
N LYS A 7 -40.62 -0.87 -24.29
CA LYS A 7 -41.29 0.41 -24.07
C LYS A 7 -41.84 0.50 -22.64
N THR A 8 -41.57 1.65 -22.06
CA THR A 8 -42.31 2.47 -21.09
C THR A 8 -43.67 2.00 -20.62
N GLY A 9 -43.81 1.91 -19.29
CA GLY A 9 -45.07 2.04 -18.57
C GLY A 9 -44.88 2.96 -17.37
N VAL A 10 -45.38 4.20 -17.48
CA VAL A 10 -45.46 5.18 -16.39
C VAL A 10 -46.62 4.81 -15.50
N LEU A 11 -46.36 4.49 -14.24
CA LEU A 11 -47.38 4.46 -13.19
C LEU A 11 -47.03 5.48 -12.13
N THR A 12 -47.75 6.60 -12.14
CA THR A 12 -47.80 7.62 -11.11
C THR A 12 -48.44 7.03 -9.84
N ALA A 13 -47.62 6.86 -8.81
CA ALA A 13 -48.08 6.67 -7.45
C ALA A 13 -47.70 7.90 -6.62
N ALA A 14 -48.71 8.72 -6.31
CA ALA A 14 -48.59 9.79 -5.33
C ALA A 14 -48.46 9.16 -3.93
N ALA A 15 -47.30 9.27 -3.32
CA ALA A 15 -47.13 8.90 -1.92
C ALA A 15 -47.11 10.17 -1.07
N LEU A 16 -48.06 10.27 -0.17
CA LEU A 16 -48.11 11.26 0.91
C LEU A 16 -46.81 11.25 1.72
N PHE A 17 -46.12 12.38 1.74
CA PHE A 17 -45.06 12.61 2.71
C PHE A 17 -45.69 12.99 4.06
N LEU A 18 -45.81 12.01 4.97
CA LEU A 18 -45.97 12.27 6.39
C LEU A 18 -44.64 12.74 6.94
N VAL A 19 -44.55 14.03 7.22
CA VAL A 19 -43.42 14.62 7.97
C VAL A 19 -43.52 14.13 9.42
N PHE A 20 -42.79 13.09 9.76
CA PHE A 20 -42.44 12.80 11.15
C PHE A 20 -41.34 13.77 11.57
N LEU A 21 -41.72 14.82 12.27
CA LEU A 21 -40.81 15.57 13.12
C LEU A 21 -40.41 14.66 14.30
N ALA A 22 -39.48 13.76 14.04
CA ALA A 22 -38.73 13.13 15.11
C ALA A 22 -37.79 14.19 15.68
N SER A 23 -38.06 14.61 16.88
CA SER A 23 -37.14 15.32 17.76
C SER A 23 -35.83 14.51 17.82
N CYS A 24 -34.87 14.84 16.97
CA CYS A 24 -33.51 14.40 17.15
C CYS A 24 -32.99 15.12 18.38
N ALA A 25 -32.95 14.40 19.49
CA ALA A 25 -32.11 14.76 20.64
C ALA A 25 -30.70 14.97 20.09
N SER A 26 -30.19 16.17 20.26
CA SER A 26 -28.87 16.63 19.90
C SER A 26 -27.78 15.86 20.65
N GLY A 27 -27.41 14.68 20.13
CA GLY A 27 -26.12 14.10 20.33
C GLY A 27 -25.20 14.66 19.25
N GLY A 28 -24.97 15.95 19.23
CA GLY A 28 -23.93 16.58 18.42
C GLY A 28 -22.59 15.95 18.86
N ASP A 29 -21.83 15.46 17.89
CA ASP A 29 -20.51 14.88 18.12
C ASP A 29 -19.66 15.93 18.86
N SER A 30 -19.55 15.79 20.18
CA SER A 30 -18.94 16.78 21.08
C SER A 30 -17.43 16.99 20.80
N ASN A 31 -16.87 16.22 19.86
CA ASN A 31 -15.49 16.28 19.42
C ASN A 31 -15.26 17.05 18.10
N LEU A 32 -16.31 17.51 17.42
CA LEU A 32 -16.16 18.21 16.16
C LEU A 32 -15.43 19.55 16.36
N GLY A 33 -14.20 19.67 15.84
CA GLY A 33 -13.34 20.85 16.02
C GLY A 33 -12.66 20.97 17.38
N ALA A 34 -12.83 20.01 18.28
CA ALA A 34 -12.09 20.00 19.55
C ALA A 34 -10.57 19.95 19.28
N PRO A 35 -9.74 20.54 20.17
CA PRO A 35 -8.29 20.41 20.10
C PRO A 35 -7.84 18.95 20.31
N VAL A 36 -6.66 18.63 19.77
CA VAL A 36 -6.01 17.33 19.96
C VAL A 36 -4.61 17.54 20.54
N THR A 37 -4.24 16.70 21.48
CA THR A 37 -2.85 16.57 21.94
C THR A 37 -2.30 15.22 21.50
N LEU A 38 -1.11 15.23 20.90
CA LEU A 38 -0.37 14.07 20.40
C LEU A 38 0.95 13.98 21.17
N THR A 39 1.09 13.03 22.07
CA THR A 39 2.33 12.81 22.82
C THR A 39 3.14 11.71 22.15
N VAL A 40 4.31 12.05 21.63
CA VAL A 40 5.22 11.10 20.97
C VAL A 40 6.14 10.44 21.99
N ASP A 41 6.21 9.11 21.95
CA ASP A 41 7.04 8.31 22.85
C ASP A 41 8.00 7.41 22.05
N THR A 42 9.27 7.81 21.96
CA THR A 42 10.31 7.05 21.27
C THR A 42 10.89 5.89 22.10
N THR A 43 10.47 5.74 23.36
CA THR A 43 10.83 4.56 24.16
C THR A 43 10.04 3.33 23.73
N VAL A 44 8.89 3.53 23.08
CA VAL A 44 8.06 2.48 22.48
C VAL A 44 8.36 2.39 21.00
N ARG A 45 9.09 1.36 20.60
CA ARG A 45 9.50 1.13 19.21
C ARG A 45 8.77 -0.08 18.63
N TYR A 46 8.26 0.08 17.40
CA TYR A 46 7.54 -0.96 16.65
C TYR A 46 8.35 -1.36 15.38
N GLN A 47 7.65 -1.71 14.30
CA GLN A 47 8.26 -2.18 13.06
C GLN A 47 9.13 -1.11 12.38
N PHE A 48 10.14 -1.58 11.65
CA PHE A 48 10.83 -0.78 10.64
C PHE A 48 9.94 -0.66 9.40
N VAL A 49 9.68 0.56 8.95
CA VAL A 49 8.89 0.81 7.75
C VAL A 49 9.79 0.71 6.53
N ARG A 50 9.62 -0.37 5.78
CA ARG A 50 10.41 -0.64 4.58
C ARG A 50 10.09 0.35 3.47
N GLY A 51 8.81 0.66 3.26
CA GLY A 51 8.42 1.68 2.29
C GLY A 51 7.02 1.57 1.72
N PHE A 52 6.82 2.38 0.68
CA PHE A 52 5.56 2.58 0.01
C PHE A 52 5.76 2.59 -1.51
N GLY A 53 4.79 2.09 -2.23
CA GLY A 53 4.85 2.07 -3.67
C GLY A 53 3.65 1.39 -4.30
N GLY A 54 3.86 0.74 -5.43
CA GLY A 54 2.75 0.06 -6.09
C GLY A 54 3.20 -0.86 -7.22
N MET A 55 2.19 -1.54 -7.77
CA MET A 55 2.35 -2.44 -8.89
C MET A 55 2.58 -1.65 -10.18
N SER A 56 3.55 -2.08 -10.97
CA SER A 56 3.57 -1.79 -12.39
C SER A 56 2.30 -2.34 -13.03
N ASN A 57 2.00 -1.93 -14.23
CA ASN A 57 0.80 -2.46 -14.87
C ASN A 57 1.02 -3.94 -15.24
N ALA A 58 0.31 -4.85 -14.58
CA ALA A 58 0.22 -6.23 -15.01
C ALA A 58 -0.30 -6.26 -16.45
N TRP A 59 0.12 -7.25 -17.22
CA TRP A 59 -0.19 -7.39 -18.64
C TRP A 59 0.25 -6.18 -19.50
N ALA A 60 1.11 -5.28 -18.93
CA ALA A 60 1.74 -4.15 -19.61
C ALA A 60 0.79 -3.08 -20.19
N THR A 61 -0.40 -2.89 -19.60
CA THR A 61 -1.35 -1.89 -20.09
C THR A 61 -2.03 -1.16 -18.93
N PRO A 62 -1.98 0.20 -18.89
CA PRO A 62 -1.14 1.08 -19.72
C PRO A 62 0.35 0.90 -19.44
N VAL A 63 1.18 1.28 -20.42
CA VAL A 63 2.65 1.21 -20.26
C VAL A 63 3.10 2.23 -19.22
N ILE A 64 3.91 1.79 -18.25
CA ILE A 64 4.59 2.67 -17.32
C ILE A 64 5.94 3.11 -17.92
N THR A 65 6.17 4.40 -17.98
CA THR A 65 7.35 4.98 -18.65
C THR A 65 8.41 5.40 -17.63
N GLU A 66 9.64 5.67 -18.10
CA GLU A 66 10.68 6.26 -17.23
C GLU A 66 10.30 7.63 -16.68
N ARG A 67 9.49 8.41 -17.41
CA ARG A 67 8.93 9.68 -16.91
C ARG A 67 7.99 9.45 -15.74
N ASP A 68 7.10 8.47 -15.85
CA ASP A 68 6.19 8.09 -14.77
C ASP A 68 6.97 7.66 -13.52
N ILE A 69 8.02 6.83 -13.72
CA ILE A 69 8.92 6.43 -12.63
C ILE A 69 9.61 7.65 -11.99
N THR A 70 10.09 8.60 -12.80
CA THR A 70 10.70 9.83 -12.26
C THR A 70 9.70 10.64 -11.42
N THR A 71 8.44 10.75 -11.86
CA THR A 71 7.38 11.42 -11.09
C THR A 71 7.13 10.75 -9.74
N MET A 72 7.19 9.42 -9.67
CA MET A 72 6.86 8.68 -8.45
C MET A 72 8.06 8.45 -7.54
N PHE A 73 9.20 8.04 -8.10
CA PHE A 73 10.39 7.59 -7.35
C PHE A 73 11.53 8.61 -7.33
N GLY A 74 11.53 9.60 -8.22
CA GLY A 74 12.61 10.59 -8.32
C GLY A 74 12.73 11.45 -7.06
N GLU A 75 13.87 12.10 -6.89
CA GLU A 75 14.22 12.92 -5.72
C GLU A 75 13.15 14.00 -5.42
N ASN A 76 12.66 14.67 -6.44
CA ASN A 76 11.57 15.66 -6.34
C ASN A 76 10.18 15.07 -6.62
N GLY A 77 10.06 13.75 -6.74
CA GLY A 77 8.82 13.05 -7.01
C GLY A 77 8.00 12.80 -5.74
N LEU A 78 7.14 11.78 -5.80
CA LEU A 78 6.28 11.39 -4.68
C LEU A 78 7.02 10.66 -3.54
N GLY A 79 8.29 10.28 -3.74
CA GLY A 79 9.11 9.64 -2.72
C GLY A 79 8.84 8.15 -2.54
N TYR A 80 8.18 7.51 -3.51
CA TYR A 80 7.97 6.06 -3.46
C TYR A 80 9.28 5.31 -3.57
N ASN A 81 9.36 4.15 -2.93
CA ASN A 81 10.58 3.36 -2.88
C ASN A 81 10.35 1.84 -3.04
N ILE A 82 9.14 1.39 -3.36
CA ILE A 82 8.85 -0.02 -3.70
C ILE A 82 8.15 -0.09 -5.04
N PHE A 83 8.73 -0.86 -5.97
CA PHE A 83 8.17 -1.09 -7.28
C PHE A 83 7.89 -2.58 -7.47
N ARG A 84 6.61 -2.96 -7.46
CA ARG A 84 6.18 -4.34 -7.69
C ARG A 84 6.01 -4.59 -9.18
N ILE A 85 6.58 -5.67 -9.68
CA ILE A 85 6.56 -6.05 -11.11
C ILE A 85 6.06 -7.48 -11.29
N MET A 86 5.51 -7.78 -12.46
CA MET A 86 4.98 -9.10 -12.80
C MET A 86 6.08 -10.02 -13.35
N ILE A 87 6.15 -11.25 -12.84
CA ILE A 87 6.90 -12.34 -13.46
C ILE A 87 5.93 -13.05 -14.43
N TYR A 88 6.11 -12.83 -15.73
CA TYR A 88 5.32 -13.53 -16.73
C TYR A 88 5.73 -15.00 -16.85
N PRO A 89 4.80 -15.93 -17.10
CA PRO A 89 5.15 -17.31 -17.42
C PRO A 89 5.95 -17.44 -18.73
N ASP A 90 5.75 -16.49 -19.65
CA ASP A 90 6.45 -16.41 -20.92
C ASP A 90 7.67 -15.47 -20.79
N ARG A 91 8.86 -16.03 -21.00
CA ARG A 91 10.14 -15.31 -20.93
C ARG A 91 10.24 -14.17 -21.94
N GLU A 92 9.60 -14.28 -23.12
CA GLU A 92 9.66 -13.24 -24.15
C GLU A 92 9.07 -11.91 -23.66
N ARG A 93 8.20 -11.95 -22.65
CA ARG A 93 7.56 -10.76 -22.08
C ARG A 93 8.39 -10.08 -20.97
N TRP A 94 9.45 -10.73 -20.46
CA TRP A 94 10.22 -10.18 -19.33
C TRP A 94 10.91 -8.85 -19.65
N GLY A 95 11.31 -8.66 -20.92
CA GLY A 95 12.01 -7.46 -21.36
C GLY A 95 11.20 -6.16 -21.28
N ALA A 96 9.88 -6.25 -21.33
CA ALA A 96 9.00 -5.07 -21.43
C ALA A 96 9.11 -4.11 -20.22
N ILE A 97 9.38 -4.64 -19.01
CA ILE A 97 9.44 -3.83 -17.79
C ILE A 97 10.85 -3.25 -17.52
N ILE A 98 11.89 -3.72 -18.21
CA ILE A 98 13.29 -3.37 -17.92
C ILE A 98 13.53 -1.86 -17.91
N PRO A 99 13.08 -1.04 -18.87
CA PRO A 99 13.34 0.40 -18.84
C PRO A 99 12.82 1.06 -17.55
N ALA A 100 11.57 0.78 -17.18
CA ALA A 100 10.94 1.32 -15.98
C ALA A 100 11.61 0.80 -14.70
N ALA A 101 11.88 -0.52 -14.61
CA ALA A 101 12.51 -1.14 -13.46
C ALA A 101 13.95 -0.63 -13.25
N ARG A 102 14.73 -0.50 -14.32
CA ARG A 102 16.10 0.09 -14.28
C ARG A 102 16.06 1.53 -13.80
N LYS A 103 15.08 2.32 -14.27
CA LYS A 103 14.90 3.69 -13.82
C LYS A 103 14.52 3.76 -12.35
N ALA A 104 13.61 2.89 -11.87
CA ALA A 104 13.27 2.80 -10.45
C ALA A 104 14.48 2.40 -9.60
N THR A 105 15.26 1.40 -10.03
CA THR A 105 16.51 1.00 -9.36
C THR A 105 17.52 2.15 -9.27
N SER A 106 17.61 3.02 -10.29
CA SER A 106 18.52 4.19 -10.25
C SER A 106 18.13 5.22 -9.18
N TYR A 107 16.92 5.18 -8.68
CA TYR A 107 16.46 5.97 -7.54
C TYR A 107 16.48 5.19 -6.21
N GLY A 108 17.07 3.98 -6.19
CA GLY A 108 17.16 3.16 -4.98
C GLY A 108 15.89 2.41 -4.63
N ALA A 109 14.96 2.25 -5.58
CA ALA A 109 13.74 1.52 -5.32
C ALA A 109 14.00 0.02 -5.09
N ILE A 110 13.26 -0.53 -4.13
CA ILE A 110 13.15 -1.97 -3.87
C ILE A 110 12.27 -2.59 -4.96
N ILE A 111 12.76 -3.60 -5.66
CA ILE A 111 12.02 -4.29 -6.70
C ILE A 111 11.43 -5.59 -6.13
N LEU A 112 10.10 -5.64 -5.98
CA LEU A 112 9.35 -6.84 -5.66
C LEU A 112 8.84 -7.48 -6.95
N ALA A 113 9.14 -8.75 -7.18
CA ALA A 113 8.67 -9.50 -8.35
C ALA A 113 7.66 -10.59 -7.95
N SER A 114 6.49 -10.60 -8.59
CA SER A 114 5.38 -11.51 -8.27
C SER A 114 4.84 -12.18 -9.54
N PRO A 115 4.73 -13.53 -9.57
CA PRO A 115 4.05 -14.27 -10.63
C PRO A 115 2.56 -14.42 -10.34
N TRP A 116 1.72 -14.31 -11.37
CA TRP A 116 0.29 -14.65 -11.30
C TRP A 116 0.04 -16.11 -11.59
N THR A 117 0.91 -16.73 -12.36
CA THR A 117 0.82 -18.16 -12.71
C THR A 117 2.22 -18.69 -13.09
N PRO A 118 2.54 -19.95 -12.74
CA PRO A 118 3.66 -20.66 -13.33
C PRO A 118 3.47 -20.88 -14.85
N PRO A 119 4.53 -21.22 -15.60
CA PRO A 119 4.39 -21.69 -16.97
C PRO A 119 3.33 -22.79 -17.09
N PRO A 120 2.39 -22.70 -18.06
CA PRO A 120 1.26 -23.64 -18.18
C PRO A 120 1.65 -25.10 -18.21
N GLU A 121 2.77 -25.45 -18.86
CA GLU A 121 3.28 -26.81 -18.97
C GLU A 121 3.63 -27.44 -17.61
N LEU A 122 3.88 -26.64 -16.57
CA LEU A 122 4.19 -27.10 -15.22
C LEU A 122 2.91 -27.34 -14.39
N LYS A 123 1.75 -26.91 -14.88
CA LYS A 123 0.49 -26.93 -14.14
C LYS A 123 -0.39 -28.15 -14.50
N SER A 124 -1.28 -28.50 -13.57
CA SER A 124 -2.19 -29.64 -13.69
C SER A 124 -3.18 -29.53 -14.86
N ASN A 125 -3.56 -28.30 -15.24
CA ASN A 125 -4.53 -28.02 -16.30
C ASN A 125 -3.91 -27.45 -17.57
N LYS A 126 -2.59 -27.26 -17.60
CA LYS A 126 -1.83 -26.68 -18.74
C LYS A 126 -2.40 -25.34 -19.26
N SER A 127 -2.90 -24.51 -18.32
CA SER A 127 -3.53 -23.23 -18.63
C SER A 127 -2.92 -22.13 -17.76
N ASN A 128 -2.92 -20.88 -18.23
CA ASN A 128 -2.56 -19.73 -17.42
C ASN A 128 -3.57 -19.49 -16.28
N VAL A 129 -4.82 -19.90 -16.44
CA VAL A 129 -5.91 -19.65 -15.48
C VAL A 129 -6.16 -20.88 -14.63
N GLY A 130 -6.23 -20.70 -13.31
CA GLY A 130 -6.55 -21.76 -12.34
C GLY A 130 -5.55 -22.93 -12.35
N GLY A 131 -6.00 -24.09 -11.90
CA GLY A 131 -5.16 -25.28 -11.75
C GLY A 131 -4.15 -25.16 -10.62
N ARG A 132 -3.22 -26.12 -10.53
CA ARG A 132 -2.19 -26.18 -9.48
C ARG A 132 -0.82 -26.46 -10.12
N LEU A 133 0.24 -25.96 -9.52
CA LEU A 133 1.59 -26.42 -9.82
C LEU A 133 1.73 -27.88 -9.37
N LEU A 134 2.23 -28.74 -10.25
CA LEU A 134 2.43 -30.15 -9.89
C LEU A 134 3.70 -30.29 -9.02
N PRO A 135 3.67 -31.04 -7.90
CA PRO A 135 4.86 -31.22 -7.06
C PRO A 135 6.08 -31.77 -7.82
N SER A 136 5.86 -32.61 -8.83
CA SER A 136 6.92 -33.09 -9.72
C SER A 136 7.62 -31.98 -10.51
N ASN A 137 7.01 -30.79 -10.61
CA ASN A 137 7.52 -29.65 -11.35
C ASN A 137 8.04 -28.51 -10.44
N PHE A 138 8.11 -28.71 -9.13
CA PHE A 138 8.61 -27.71 -8.19
C PHE A 138 10.03 -27.24 -8.54
N ALA A 139 10.94 -28.17 -8.83
CA ALA A 139 12.30 -27.82 -9.25
C ALA A 139 12.33 -26.99 -10.53
N ALA A 140 11.49 -27.32 -11.51
CA ALA A 140 11.38 -26.57 -12.76
C ALA A 140 10.84 -25.16 -12.53
N TYR A 141 9.87 -25.00 -11.64
CA TYR A 141 9.33 -23.68 -11.28
C TYR A 141 10.34 -22.83 -10.49
N ALA A 142 11.07 -23.41 -9.55
CA ALA A 142 12.16 -22.72 -8.88
C ALA A 142 13.24 -22.25 -9.86
N ALA A 143 13.57 -23.08 -10.85
CA ALA A 143 14.49 -22.70 -11.93
C ALA A 143 13.93 -21.56 -12.80
N HIS A 144 12.63 -21.52 -13.06
CA HIS A 144 11.97 -20.43 -13.78
C HIS A 144 12.10 -19.10 -13.01
N LEU A 145 11.77 -19.07 -11.70
CA LEU A 145 11.91 -17.88 -10.86
C LEU A 145 13.37 -17.41 -10.78
N ARG A 146 14.32 -18.33 -10.56
CA ARG A 146 15.75 -18.01 -10.58
C ARG A 146 16.20 -17.45 -11.93
N SER A 147 15.71 -18.01 -13.03
CA SER A 147 16.03 -17.52 -14.38
C SER A 147 15.53 -16.09 -14.59
N PHE A 148 14.37 -15.73 -14.03
CA PHE A 148 13.87 -14.36 -14.06
C PHE A 148 14.79 -13.41 -13.28
N VAL A 149 15.19 -13.78 -12.05
CA VAL A 149 16.11 -12.97 -11.22
C VAL A 149 17.42 -12.72 -11.95
N ASN A 150 18.01 -13.79 -12.54
CA ASN A 150 19.26 -13.68 -13.31
C ASN A 150 19.09 -12.80 -14.56
N TYR A 151 18.00 -13.00 -15.32
CA TYR A 151 17.71 -12.20 -16.51
C TYR A 151 17.58 -10.71 -16.17
N MET A 152 16.91 -10.38 -15.08
CA MET A 152 16.78 -8.99 -14.65
C MET A 152 18.14 -8.40 -14.23
N ALA A 153 18.96 -9.17 -13.51
CA ALA A 153 20.31 -8.76 -13.12
C ALA A 153 21.22 -8.51 -14.33
N GLU A 154 21.21 -9.40 -15.33
CA GLU A 154 21.92 -9.25 -16.61
C GLU A 154 21.50 -7.99 -17.37
N ASN A 155 20.28 -7.52 -17.14
CA ASN A 155 19.73 -6.28 -17.71
C ASN A 155 19.83 -5.07 -16.77
N GLY A 156 20.64 -5.14 -15.72
CA GLY A 156 20.90 -4.03 -14.81
C GLY A 156 19.76 -3.70 -13.83
N VAL A 157 18.90 -4.69 -13.54
CA VAL A 157 17.83 -4.57 -12.55
C VAL A 157 18.06 -5.60 -11.44
N LYS A 158 18.35 -5.13 -10.24
CA LYS A 158 18.39 -6.00 -9.06
C LYS A 158 16.97 -6.28 -8.58
N ILE A 159 16.62 -7.56 -8.46
CA ILE A 159 15.40 -7.98 -7.76
C ILE A 159 15.75 -8.08 -6.26
N ASP A 160 14.97 -7.43 -5.41
CA ASP A 160 15.19 -7.43 -3.96
C ASP A 160 14.29 -8.44 -3.24
N ALA A 161 13.08 -8.68 -3.75
CA ALA A 161 12.15 -9.65 -3.20
C ALA A 161 11.41 -10.43 -4.30
N VAL A 162 11.13 -11.70 -4.07
CA VAL A 162 10.35 -12.57 -4.95
C VAL A 162 9.21 -13.21 -4.17
N SER A 163 8.00 -13.06 -4.70
CA SER A 163 6.84 -13.86 -4.29
C SER A 163 6.76 -15.14 -5.10
N PHE A 164 6.26 -16.22 -4.50
CA PHE A 164 6.08 -17.47 -5.25
C PHE A 164 4.76 -17.52 -6.00
N GLN A 165 3.74 -16.79 -5.52
CA GLN A 165 2.42 -16.77 -6.15
C GLN A 165 1.58 -15.59 -5.66
N ASN A 166 1.02 -14.83 -6.60
CA ASN A 166 -0.06 -13.89 -6.35
C ASN A 166 -1.37 -14.66 -6.08
N GLU A 167 -2.08 -14.30 -5.01
CA GLU A 167 -3.40 -14.82 -4.64
C GLU A 167 -3.56 -16.35 -4.77
N PRO A 168 -2.72 -17.13 -4.07
CA PRO A 168 -2.72 -18.59 -4.18
C PRO A 168 -4.01 -19.27 -3.68
N ASP A 169 -4.85 -18.53 -2.96
CA ASP A 169 -6.06 -18.97 -2.27
C ASP A 169 -7.36 -18.39 -2.87
N TYR A 170 -7.27 -17.77 -4.06
CA TYR A 170 -8.42 -17.10 -4.69
C TYR A 170 -8.64 -17.54 -6.14
N ASP A 171 -9.87 -18.00 -6.44
CA ASP A 171 -10.24 -18.43 -7.79
C ASP A 171 -10.69 -17.23 -8.63
N VAL A 172 -10.03 -17.05 -9.77
CA VAL A 172 -10.24 -15.91 -10.67
C VAL A 172 -10.27 -16.34 -12.14
N SER A 173 -10.69 -15.44 -13.02
CA SER A 173 -10.77 -15.66 -14.47
C SER A 173 -9.56 -15.15 -15.26
N TYR A 174 -8.57 -14.60 -14.59
CA TYR A 174 -7.30 -14.16 -15.16
C TYR A 174 -6.17 -15.13 -14.76
N ASP A 175 -4.93 -14.86 -15.22
CA ASP A 175 -3.75 -15.64 -14.88
C ASP A 175 -3.69 -15.93 -13.38
N SER A 176 -3.66 -17.21 -13.00
CA SER A 176 -3.76 -17.65 -11.60
C SER A 176 -3.26 -19.08 -11.41
N CYS A 177 -2.92 -19.41 -10.19
CA CYS A 177 -2.57 -20.76 -9.80
C CYS A 177 -2.87 -20.99 -8.32
N ASN A 178 -3.65 -22.01 -8.00
CA ASN A 178 -4.02 -22.33 -6.63
C ASN A 178 -2.93 -23.15 -5.95
N TRP A 179 -2.61 -22.79 -4.70
CA TRP A 179 -1.67 -23.51 -3.88
C TRP A 179 -2.30 -23.88 -2.54
N SER A 180 -2.15 -25.12 -2.11
CA SER A 180 -2.44 -25.45 -0.73
C SER A 180 -1.30 -24.99 0.19
N SER A 181 -1.59 -24.73 1.47
CA SER A 181 -0.56 -24.42 2.47
C SER A 181 0.52 -25.50 2.54
N ARG A 182 0.16 -26.76 2.26
CA ARG A 182 1.10 -27.88 2.22
C ARG A 182 2.05 -27.76 1.02
N ASP A 183 1.51 -27.51 -0.18
CA ASP A 183 2.34 -27.36 -1.39
C ASP A 183 3.31 -26.18 -1.24
N VAL A 184 2.84 -25.06 -0.65
CA VAL A 184 3.69 -23.90 -0.37
C VAL A 184 4.77 -24.27 0.65
N MET A 185 4.43 -24.99 1.72
CA MET A 185 5.40 -25.41 2.73
C MET A 185 6.47 -26.31 2.11
N ASP A 186 6.07 -27.32 1.34
CA ASP A 186 6.98 -28.24 0.67
C ASP A 186 7.89 -27.48 -0.33
N PHE A 187 7.34 -26.49 -1.06
CA PHE A 187 8.13 -25.66 -1.97
C PHE A 187 9.11 -24.76 -1.22
N VAL A 188 8.68 -24.10 -0.15
CA VAL A 188 9.54 -23.23 0.68
C VAL A 188 10.71 -24.00 1.27
N ILE A 189 10.45 -25.18 1.87
CA ILE A 189 11.48 -26.00 2.51
C ILE A 189 12.55 -26.41 1.49
N ASN A 190 12.14 -26.90 0.31
CA ASN A 190 13.05 -27.47 -0.66
C ASN A 190 13.69 -26.45 -1.60
N TYR A 191 13.02 -25.32 -1.89
CA TYR A 191 13.45 -24.40 -2.95
C TYR A 191 13.50 -22.92 -2.52
N GLY A 192 13.05 -22.58 -1.31
CA GLY A 192 12.93 -21.19 -0.85
C GLY A 192 14.23 -20.39 -0.97
N ARG A 193 15.38 -21.00 -0.74
CA ARG A 193 16.70 -20.35 -0.87
C ARG A 193 17.42 -20.60 -2.20
N GLU A 194 16.77 -21.31 -3.14
CA GLU A 194 17.37 -21.61 -4.44
C GLU A 194 17.09 -20.52 -5.50
N ILE A 195 16.21 -19.58 -5.21
CA ILE A 195 15.77 -18.55 -6.15
C ILE A 195 16.89 -17.52 -6.42
N GLY A 196 17.72 -17.24 -5.42
CA GLY A 196 18.80 -16.27 -5.47
C GLY A 196 19.01 -15.57 -4.14
N ASP A 197 19.88 -14.55 -4.13
CA ASP A 197 20.07 -13.66 -2.98
C ASP A 197 18.97 -12.58 -2.97
N VAL A 198 17.76 -13.01 -2.64
CA VAL A 198 16.54 -12.18 -2.63
C VAL A 198 15.71 -12.51 -1.40
N LEU A 199 14.91 -11.54 -0.94
CA LEU A 199 13.93 -11.79 0.11
C LEU A 199 12.78 -12.64 -0.46
N ILE A 200 12.33 -13.63 0.31
CA ILE A 200 11.32 -14.59 -0.14
C ILE A 200 9.98 -14.30 0.53
N ILE A 201 8.94 -14.24 -0.30
CA ILE A 201 7.53 -14.21 0.08
C ILE A 201 6.91 -15.54 -0.37
N PRO A 202 6.46 -16.42 0.53
CA PRO A 202 5.86 -17.72 0.18
C PRO A 202 4.63 -17.65 -0.71
N GLY A 203 3.92 -16.53 -0.67
CA GLY A 203 2.76 -16.22 -1.48
C GLY A 203 2.03 -15.01 -0.94
N GLU A 204 1.09 -14.49 -1.71
CA GLU A 204 0.35 -13.27 -1.42
C GLU A 204 -1.16 -13.56 -1.33
N PRO A 205 -1.65 -14.21 -0.23
CA PRO A 205 -3.05 -14.56 -0.10
C PRO A 205 -3.97 -13.33 -0.13
N TYR A 206 -5.15 -13.48 -0.74
CA TYR A 206 -6.12 -12.43 -1.05
C TYR A 206 -6.58 -11.61 0.17
N GLN A 207 -6.64 -12.23 1.37
CA GLN A 207 -7.07 -11.59 2.62
C GLN A 207 -6.06 -11.79 3.75
N PHE A 208 -4.76 -11.80 3.48
CA PHE A 208 -3.72 -12.05 4.48
C PHE A 208 -3.99 -13.30 5.33
N SER A 209 -4.35 -14.41 4.67
CA SER A 209 -4.85 -15.63 5.31
C SER A 209 -3.88 -16.19 6.35
N ARG A 210 -4.32 -16.21 7.60
CA ARG A 210 -3.56 -16.85 8.69
C ARG A 210 -3.47 -18.37 8.49
N ALA A 211 -4.49 -18.99 7.91
CA ALA A 211 -4.48 -20.42 7.59
C ALA A 211 -3.40 -20.77 6.56
N PHE A 212 -3.06 -19.82 5.68
CA PHE A 212 -1.96 -19.96 4.72
C PHE A 212 -0.59 -19.91 5.42
N TYR A 213 -0.37 -18.93 6.30
CA TYR A 213 0.95 -18.67 6.89
C TYR A 213 1.23 -19.40 8.20
N SER A 214 0.21 -19.76 9.00
CA SER A 214 0.44 -20.39 10.30
C SER A 214 1.23 -21.72 10.22
N PRO A 215 1.01 -22.61 9.23
CA PRO A 215 1.84 -23.80 9.08
C PRO A 215 3.32 -23.48 8.83
N LEU A 216 3.61 -22.47 7.98
CA LEU A 216 4.98 -22.04 7.65
C LEU A 216 5.69 -21.43 8.87
N LEU A 217 5.01 -20.55 9.61
CA LEU A 217 5.56 -19.89 10.79
C LEU A 217 5.81 -20.86 11.95
N ASN A 218 5.04 -21.95 12.03
CA ASN A 218 5.17 -22.97 13.06
C ASN A 218 6.11 -24.13 12.68
N SER A 219 6.57 -24.19 11.41
CA SER A 219 7.54 -25.21 10.96
C SER A 219 8.97 -24.71 11.18
N PRO A 220 9.78 -25.37 12.01
CA PRO A 220 11.20 -25.04 12.17
C PRO A 220 11.99 -25.13 10.86
N GLU A 221 11.57 -26.02 9.95
CA GLU A 221 12.24 -26.22 8.66
C GLU A 221 11.89 -25.14 7.64
N ALA A 222 10.63 -24.64 7.66
CA ALA A 222 10.16 -23.65 6.70
C ALA A 222 10.48 -22.22 7.14
N VAL A 223 10.40 -21.90 8.44
CA VAL A 223 10.46 -20.52 8.94
C VAL A 223 11.77 -19.81 8.55
N ASP A 224 12.89 -20.52 8.49
CA ASP A 224 14.19 -19.94 8.10
C ASP A 224 14.38 -19.83 6.58
N LYS A 225 13.43 -20.33 5.78
CA LYS A 225 13.52 -20.35 4.32
C LYS A 225 12.79 -19.20 3.63
N PHE A 226 12.08 -18.35 4.37
CA PHE A 226 11.44 -17.15 3.86
C PHE A 226 11.67 -15.95 4.78
N ASP A 227 11.36 -14.76 4.31
CA ASP A 227 11.71 -13.51 4.98
C ASP A 227 10.47 -12.64 5.28
N ILE A 228 9.46 -12.70 4.44
CA ILE A 228 8.32 -11.80 4.45
C ILE A 228 7.02 -12.59 4.46
N VAL A 229 6.10 -12.19 5.31
CA VAL A 229 4.68 -12.53 5.25
C VAL A 229 4.00 -11.49 4.37
N GLY A 230 3.67 -11.85 3.14
CA GLY A 230 3.00 -10.99 2.18
C GLY A 230 1.51 -11.26 2.10
N GLY A 231 0.74 -10.30 1.60
CA GLY A 231 -0.68 -10.53 1.33
C GLY A 231 -1.45 -9.27 0.99
N HIS A 232 -2.69 -9.47 0.61
CA HIS A 232 -3.65 -8.44 0.23
C HIS A 232 -4.69 -8.24 1.31
N ILE A 233 -5.40 -7.11 1.28
CA ILE A 233 -6.44 -6.79 2.28
C ILE A 233 -7.81 -6.58 1.64
N TYR A 234 -8.10 -7.26 0.53
CA TYR A 234 -9.39 -7.20 -0.15
C TYR A 234 -10.50 -7.84 0.70
N GLY A 235 -11.35 -6.98 1.28
CA GLY A 235 -12.47 -7.43 2.11
C GLY A 235 -12.09 -7.98 3.48
N GLY A 236 -10.82 -7.89 3.90
CA GLY A 236 -10.36 -8.34 5.21
C GLY A 236 -8.84 -8.44 5.33
N GLY A 237 -8.35 -9.03 6.41
CA GLY A 237 -6.93 -9.33 6.61
C GLY A 237 -6.10 -8.22 7.26
N LEU A 238 -6.62 -6.98 7.36
CA LEU A 238 -5.92 -5.88 8.03
C LEU A 238 -5.99 -6.09 9.56
N SER A 239 -4.98 -6.74 10.09
CA SER A 239 -4.83 -6.95 11.54
C SER A 239 -3.37 -7.25 11.87
N SER A 240 -2.96 -7.00 13.12
CA SER A 240 -1.59 -7.29 13.55
C SER A 240 -1.21 -8.76 13.32
N TYR A 241 -0.05 -8.98 12.74
CA TYR A 241 0.52 -10.31 12.49
C TYR A 241 1.67 -10.59 13.48
N GLN A 242 1.35 -10.57 14.77
CA GLN A 242 2.32 -10.67 15.85
C GLN A 242 3.19 -11.93 15.73
N SER A 243 2.61 -13.08 15.33
CA SER A 243 3.35 -14.34 15.15
C SER A 243 4.44 -14.25 14.08
N ALA A 244 4.29 -13.38 13.07
CA ALA A 244 5.34 -13.13 12.08
C ALA A 244 6.46 -12.28 12.69
N ALA A 245 6.10 -11.20 13.38
CA ALA A 245 7.06 -10.31 14.04
C ALA A 245 7.89 -11.04 15.11
N GLU A 246 7.29 -11.93 15.91
CA GLU A 246 7.96 -12.77 16.91
C GLU A 246 8.98 -13.74 16.28
N LYS A 247 8.80 -14.09 15.00
CA LYS A 247 9.74 -14.91 14.20
C LYS A 247 10.73 -14.06 13.40
N GLY A 248 10.75 -12.74 13.62
CA GLY A 248 11.63 -11.84 12.89
C GLY A 248 11.27 -11.65 11.40
N LYS A 249 10.02 -11.98 11.02
CA LYS A 249 9.54 -11.79 9.66
C LYS A 249 8.94 -10.40 9.48
N GLU A 250 9.19 -9.79 8.33
CA GLU A 250 8.46 -8.59 7.93
C GLU A 250 7.05 -8.94 7.47
N VAL A 251 6.14 -7.98 7.56
CA VAL A 251 4.75 -8.10 7.09
C VAL A 251 4.51 -7.03 6.03
N TRP A 252 4.28 -7.44 4.78
CA TRP A 252 4.08 -6.52 3.66
C TRP A 252 2.66 -6.63 3.10
N MET A 253 1.93 -5.54 3.11
CA MET A 253 0.71 -5.42 2.32
C MET A 253 1.11 -5.19 0.86
N THR A 254 1.04 -6.27 0.06
CA THR A 254 1.65 -6.32 -1.26
C THR A 254 0.72 -5.89 -2.39
N GLU A 255 -0.58 -5.77 -2.10
CA GLU A 255 -1.55 -5.25 -3.06
C GLU A 255 -2.86 -4.85 -2.36
N HIS A 256 -3.36 -3.69 -2.70
CA HIS A 256 -4.75 -3.30 -2.47
C HIS A 256 -5.15 -2.16 -3.41
N LEU A 257 -6.43 -2.11 -3.74
CA LEU A 257 -7.11 -0.93 -4.25
C LEU A 257 -8.45 -0.79 -3.50
N LEU A 258 -8.86 0.44 -3.26
CA LEU A 258 -10.13 0.70 -2.59
C LEU A 258 -11.28 0.49 -3.57
N ASN A 259 -12.14 -0.49 -3.25
CA ASN A 259 -13.38 -0.74 -3.96
C ASN A 259 -14.51 -0.03 -3.21
N THR A 260 -15.20 0.89 -3.85
CA THR A 260 -16.44 1.44 -3.29
C THR A 260 -17.62 0.61 -3.76
N PRO A 261 -18.67 0.43 -2.92
CA PRO A 261 -19.82 -0.38 -3.30
C PRO A 261 -20.62 0.14 -4.51
N SER A 262 -20.48 1.46 -4.83
CA SER A 262 -21.28 2.12 -5.85
C SER A 262 -20.64 2.20 -7.24
N ASP A 263 -19.29 2.31 -7.34
CA ASP A 263 -18.61 2.54 -8.63
C ASP A 263 -17.18 2.01 -8.68
N PHE A 264 -16.94 0.94 -8.01
CA PHE A 264 -15.81 0.05 -8.15
C PHE A 264 -14.41 0.67 -8.16
N TYR A 265 -13.97 1.33 -9.19
CA TYR A 265 -12.57 1.68 -9.40
C TYR A 265 -12.38 3.16 -9.62
N PHE A 266 -13.48 3.87 -9.84
CA PHE A 266 -13.48 5.17 -10.49
C PHE A 266 -13.43 6.35 -9.53
N ASP A 267 -13.48 6.11 -8.23
CA ASP A 267 -13.51 7.19 -7.25
C ASP A 267 -12.11 7.78 -7.07
N SER A 268 -11.80 8.86 -7.82
CA SER A 268 -10.60 9.68 -7.68
C SER A 268 -10.81 10.90 -6.78
N THR A 269 -11.94 10.99 -6.09
CA THR A 269 -12.31 12.12 -5.24
C THR A 269 -11.40 12.25 -4.02
N TRP A 270 -11.43 13.44 -3.40
CA TRP A 270 -10.69 13.68 -2.18
C TRP A 270 -11.14 12.78 -1.00
N PRO A 271 -12.44 12.54 -0.75
CA PRO A 271 -12.87 11.58 0.27
C PRO A 271 -12.28 10.17 0.09
N ALA A 272 -12.18 9.68 -1.15
CA ALA A 272 -11.54 8.39 -1.41
C ALA A 272 -10.03 8.41 -1.11
N ALA A 273 -9.36 9.53 -1.38
CA ALA A 273 -7.96 9.71 -1.00
C ALA A 273 -7.77 9.74 0.53
N MET A 274 -8.69 10.36 1.27
CA MET A 274 -8.68 10.35 2.73
C MET A 274 -8.98 8.96 3.31
N THR A 275 -9.78 8.14 2.63
CA THR A 275 -9.96 6.72 2.98
C THR A 275 -8.64 5.95 2.85
N LEU A 276 -7.88 6.20 1.78
CA LEU A 276 -6.52 5.64 1.63
C LEU A 276 -5.58 6.11 2.75
N ALA A 277 -5.63 7.40 3.12
CA ALA A 277 -4.82 7.91 4.23
C ALA A 277 -5.07 7.12 5.52
N LYS A 278 -6.35 6.87 5.82
CA LYS A 278 -6.76 6.10 7.00
C LYS A 278 -6.33 4.64 6.90
N GLU A 279 -6.44 4.02 5.73
CA GLU A 279 -6.03 2.64 5.51
C GLU A 279 -4.52 2.46 5.70
N ILE A 280 -3.69 3.35 5.14
CA ILE A 280 -2.25 3.32 5.37
C ILE A 280 -1.95 3.49 6.87
N HIS A 281 -2.62 4.44 7.54
CA HIS A 281 -2.50 4.62 8.99
C HIS A 281 -2.80 3.33 9.76
N ASP A 282 -3.87 2.64 9.41
CA ASP A 282 -4.27 1.39 10.06
C ASP A 282 -3.29 0.25 9.78
N CYS A 283 -2.76 0.15 8.55
CA CYS A 283 -1.69 -0.80 8.21
C CYS A 283 -0.42 -0.54 9.03
N MET A 284 -0.02 0.72 9.18
CA MET A 284 1.14 1.06 10.01
C MET A 284 0.92 0.70 11.48
N ASN A 285 -0.29 0.94 12.02
CA ASN A 285 -0.64 0.56 13.39
C ASN A 285 -0.76 -0.96 13.58
N ALA A 286 -1.16 -1.70 12.55
CA ALA A 286 -1.15 -3.16 12.54
C ALA A 286 0.27 -3.77 12.51
N GLY A 287 1.31 -2.96 12.33
CA GLY A 287 2.70 -3.41 12.32
C GLY A 287 3.22 -3.81 10.94
N PHE A 288 2.56 -3.39 9.86
CA PHE A 288 3.01 -3.69 8.51
C PHE A 288 4.27 -2.88 8.16
N ASN A 289 5.24 -3.54 7.53
CA ASN A 289 6.51 -2.94 7.14
C ASN A 289 6.45 -2.24 5.78
N ALA A 290 5.51 -2.62 4.91
CA ALA A 290 5.35 -2.03 3.59
C ALA A 290 3.88 -1.93 3.21
N TYR A 291 3.57 -0.93 2.36
CA TYR A 291 2.25 -0.75 1.77
C TYR A 291 2.41 -0.56 0.25
N ILE A 292 1.79 -1.43 -0.55
CA ILE A 292 1.92 -1.48 -2.00
C ILE A 292 0.53 -1.41 -2.63
N TRP A 293 0.27 -0.30 -3.36
CA TRP A 293 -0.96 -0.09 -4.08
C TRP A 293 -1.04 -0.98 -5.33
N TRP A 294 -2.26 -1.27 -5.82
CA TRP A 294 -2.44 -2.06 -7.04
C TRP A 294 -1.72 -1.39 -8.22
N TYR A 295 -2.38 -0.62 -9.08
CA TYR A 295 -1.68 0.03 -10.18
C TYR A 295 -1.16 1.42 -9.83
N LEU A 296 0.13 1.67 -10.06
CA LEU A 296 0.72 3.00 -9.94
C LEU A 296 0.15 3.96 -10.99
N LYS A 297 0.02 3.51 -12.25
CA LYS A 297 -0.48 4.31 -13.36
C LYS A 297 -1.82 3.80 -13.85
N ARG A 298 -2.89 4.47 -13.50
CA ARG A 298 -4.26 4.24 -13.94
C ARG A 298 -5.12 5.42 -13.49
N PHE A 299 -6.30 5.62 -14.10
CA PHE A 299 -7.26 6.62 -13.62
C PHE A 299 -7.67 6.45 -12.13
N TYR A 300 -7.52 5.27 -11.56
CA TYR A 300 -7.69 4.97 -10.13
C TYR A 300 -6.36 4.72 -9.40
N GLY A 301 -5.23 4.99 -10.05
CA GLY A 301 -3.88 4.81 -9.52
C GLY A 301 -3.35 5.99 -8.72
N MET A 302 -2.03 6.10 -8.67
CA MET A 302 -1.31 7.21 -8.08
C MET A 302 -1.05 8.33 -9.10
N ILE A 303 -0.93 7.93 -10.37
CA ILE A 303 -0.88 8.85 -11.52
C ILE A 303 -1.88 8.41 -12.58
N GLY A 304 -2.43 9.37 -13.31
CA GLY A 304 -3.42 9.17 -14.37
C GLY A 304 -2.84 8.50 -15.61
N ASP A 305 -3.71 7.90 -16.42
CA ASP A 305 -3.40 7.22 -17.67
C ASP A 305 -4.10 7.81 -18.90
N GLY A 306 -4.66 9.00 -18.77
CA GLY A 306 -5.39 9.68 -19.84
C GLY A 306 -6.84 9.20 -20.02
N GLN A 307 -7.37 8.40 -19.07
CA GLN A 307 -8.76 7.92 -19.10
C GLN A 307 -9.58 8.53 -17.94
N TYR A 308 -10.90 8.56 -18.10
CA TYR A 308 -11.85 9.01 -17.06
C TYR A 308 -11.46 10.35 -16.42
N ASP A 309 -11.27 11.39 -17.26
CA ASP A 309 -10.93 12.75 -16.87
C ASP A 309 -9.59 12.91 -16.13
N THR A 310 -8.67 11.96 -16.30
CA THR A 310 -7.28 12.11 -15.83
C THR A 310 -6.34 12.36 -16.99
N ASP A 311 -5.37 13.27 -16.83
CA ASP A 311 -4.30 13.44 -17.81
C ASP A 311 -3.22 12.36 -17.64
N ASP A 312 -2.56 11.99 -18.74
CA ASP A 312 -1.47 10.99 -18.72
C ASP A 312 -0.28 11.49 -17.90
N GLY A 313 0.06 10.75 -16.84
CA GLY A 313 1.12 11.09 -15.89
C GLY A 313 0.75 12.17 -14.86
N GLN A 314 -0.49 12.63 -14.81
CA GLN A 314 -1.00 13.52 -13.76
C GLN A 314 -0.95 12.83 -12.40
N VAL A 315 -0.38 13.48 -11.40
CA VAL A 315 -0.47 12.98 -10.02
C VAL A 315 -1.89 13.13 -9.52
N LEU A 316 -2.48 12.04 -9.04
CA LEU A 316 -3.83 11.99 -8.51
C LEU A 316 -3.85 12.26 -7.00
N ASN A 317 -5.01 12.52 -6.42
CA ASN A 317 -5.20 12.77 -4.99
C ASN A 317 -4.55 11.70 -4.10
N ARG A 318 -4.72 10.43 -4.46
CA ARG A 318 -4.09 9.28 -3.76
C ARG A 318 -2.57 9.33 -3.80
N GLY A 319 -2.00 9.79 -4.91
CA GLY A 319 -0.56 9.95 -5.06
C GLY A 319 0.03 10.89 -4.03
N TYR A 320 -0.61 12.02 -3.79
CA TYR A 320 -0.17 12.97 -2.75
C TYR A 320 -0.35 12.40 -1.35
N VAL A 321 -1.46 11.72 -1.08
CA VAL A 321 -1.72 11.11 0.22
C VAL A 321 -0.65 10.07 0.58
N MET A 322 -0.35 9.14 -0.32
CA MET A 322 0.69 8.14 -0.06
C MET A 322 2.09 8.76 0.02
N SER A 323 2.33 9.90 -0.67
CA SER A 323 3.59 10.64 -0.59
C SER A 323 3.92 11.14 0.82
N HIS A 324 2.91 11.49 1.63
CA HIS A 324 3.13 11.86 3.04
C HIS A 324 3.79 10.71 3.82
N TYR A 325 3.34 9.49 3.63
CA TYR A 325 3.96 8.33 4.27
C TYR A 325 5.31 7.97 3.63
N ALA A 326 5.39 7.98 2.30
CA ALA A 326 6.61 7.62 1.59
C ALA A 326 7.80 8.52 1.96
N LYS A 327 7.58 9.83 2.05
CA LYS A 327 8.64 10.82 2.37
C LYS A 327 8.98 10.92 3.85
N TYR A 328 8.04 10.57 4.73
CA TYR A 328 8.20 10.84 6.16
C TYR A 328 8.30 9.57 7.01
N ALA A 329 7.82 8.41 6.53
CA ALA A 329 7.84 7.15 7.27
C ALA A 329 8.83 6.12 6.74
N ALA A 330 9.07 6.07 5.42
CA ALA A 330 9.96 5.08 4.83
C ALA A 330 11.39 5.19 5.39
N GLY A 331 12.01 4.03 5.66
CA GLY A 331 13.35 3.94 6.22
C GLY A 331 13.46 4.26 7.71
N LYS A 332 12.35 4.32 8.43
CA LYS A 332 12.30 4.67 9.87
C LYS A 332 11.57 3.61 10.69
N TYR A 333 11.77 3.66 11.99
CA TYR A 333 10.99 2.85 12.92
C TYR A 333 9.73 3.59 13.36
N ARG A 334 8.57 2.94 13.29
CA ARG A 334 7.36 3.49 13.93
C ARG A 334 7.55 3.50 15.43
N VAL A 335 7.16 4.60 16.08
CA VAL A 335 7.25 4.82 17.54
C VAL A 335 5.87 5.12 18.14
N GLY A 336 5.79 5.14 19.47
CA GLY A 336 4.55 5.39 20.20
C GLY A 336 3.98 6.79 19.94
N VAL A 337 2.66 6.88 19.80
CA VAL A 337 1.90 8.13 19.84
C VAL A 337 0.65 7.91 20.69
N GLN A 338 0.48 8.72 21.72
CA GLN A 338 -0.75 8.78 22.51
C GLN A 338 -1.54 10.00 22.05
N ARG A 339 -2.84 9.82 21.87
CA ARG A 339 -3.77 10.89 21.50
C ARG A 339 -4.75 11.16 22.60
N SER A 340 -4.97 12.44 22.91
CA SER A 340 -6.07 12.91 23.74
C SER A 340 -6.86 14.01 23.00
N GLY A 341 -8.14 14.15 23.30
CA GLY A 341 -9.02 15.13 22.62
C GLY A 341 -9.67 14.58 21.35
N ASN A 342 -9.63 15.34 20.28
CA ASN A 342 -10.39 15.08 19.04
C ASN A 342 -10.18 13.67 18.47
N THR A 343 -11.25 12.86 18.44
CA THR A 343 -11.21 11.47 17.96
C THR A 343 -11.17 11.34 16.45
N LEU A 344 -11.48 12.41 15.70
CA LEU A 344 -11.42 12.46 14.25
C LEU A 344 -10.00 12.74 13.72
N VAL A 345 -9.04 13.01 14.65
CA VAL A 345 -7.64 13.15 14.32
C VAL A 345 -6.90 11.86 14.65
N ALA A 346 -6.14 11.34 13.70
CA ALA A 346 -5.28 10.17 13.85
C ALA A 346 -3.83 10.54 13.56
N ALA A 347 -2.86 9.91 14.23
CA ALA A 347 -1.45 10.18 13.99
C ALA A 347 -0.58 8.93 14.16
N THR A 348 0.52 8.89 13.40
CA THR A 348 1.63 7.94 13.57
C THR A 348 2.94 8.71 13.59
N ALA A 349 3.93 8.21 14.34
CA ALA A 349 5.25 8.82 14.41
C ALA A 349 6.35 7.82 14.03
N TYR A 350 7.43 8.35 13.47
CA TYR A 350 8.52 7.57 12.89
C TYR A 350 9.87 8.18 13.26
N GLU A 351 10.71 7.39 13.90
CA GLU A 351 12.05 7.82 14.31
C GLU A 351 13.10 7.34 13.29
N GLY A 352 13.81 8.27 12.71
CA GLY A 352 15.00 8.04 11.91
C GLY A 352 16.28 8.25 12.73
N GLU A 353 17.43 8.20 12.07
CA GLU A 353 18.72 8.40 12.71
C GLU A 353 18.87 9.84 13.25
N ASN A 354 18.45 10.84 12.47
CA ASN A 354 18.64 12.26 12.77
C ASN A 354 17.35 13.06 12.82
N ASP A 355 16.20 12.42 12.58
CA ASP A 355 14.90 13.10 12.54
C ASP A 355 13.81 12.28 13.25
N LEU A 356 12.75 12.99 13.61
CA LEU A 356 11.49 12.42 14.06
C LEU A 356 10.40 12.96 13.13
N CYS A 357 9.61 12.06 12.54
CA CYS A 357 8.51 12.45 11.66
C CYS A 357 7.17 12.08 12.29
N VAL A 358 6.16 12.92 12.06
CA VAL A 358 4.78 12.67 12.49
C VAL A 358 3.86 12.87 11.29
N VAL A 359 3.02 11.88 11.00
CA VAL A 359 1.95 11.98 9.99
C VAL A 359 0.62 12.05 10.71
N ILE A 360 -0.14 13.10 10.45
CA ILE A 360 -1.43 13.41 11.11
C ILE A 360 -2.51 13.45 10.05
N ILE A 361 -3.65 12.83 10.33
CA ILE A 361 -4.84 12.83 9.48
C ILE A 361 -5.97 13.48 10.26
N ASN A 362 -6.59 14.52 9.72
CA ASN A 362 -7.86 15.05 10.21
C ASN A 362 -8.99 14.57 9.29
N THR A 363 -9.77 13.59 9.75
CA THR A 363 -10.95 13.08 9.01
C THR A 363 -12.21 13.92 9.27
N GLY A 364 -12.12 14.89 10.18
CA GLY A 364 -13.22 15.79 10.50
C GLY A 364 -13.50 16.81 9.38
N ILE A 365 -14.75 17.26 9.30
CA ILE A 365 -15.20 18.28 8.35
C ILE A 365 -14.96 19.73 8.83
N VAL A 366 -14.32 19.88 9.99
CA VAL A 366 -13.89 21.17 10.56
C VAL A 366 -12.43 21.12 10.95
N SER A 367 -11.82 22.31 11.03
CA SER A 367 -10.43 22.43 11.50
C SER A 367 -10.29 22.01 12.95
N SER A 368 -9.09 21.53 13.32
CA SER A 368 -8.74 21.18 14.72
C SER A 368 -7.37 21.76 15.05
N ASP A 369 -7.23 22.35 16.24
CA ASP A 369 -5.92 22.77 16.74
C ASP A 369 -5.21 21.55 17.32
N ALA A 370 -3.94 21.38 16.95
CA ALA A 370 -3.11 20.26 17.38
C ALA A 370 -1.88 20.75 18.18
N LEU A 371 -1.68 20.15 19.34
CA LEU A 371 -0.46 20.24 20.12
C LEU A 371 0.29 18.92 20.00
N ILE A 372 1.56 18.96 19.61
CA ILE A 372 2.44 17.80 19.56
C ILE A 372 3.48 17.95 20.67
N GLU A 373 3.48 17.01 21.60
CA GLU A 373 4.48 16.89 22.64
C GLU A 373 5.59 15.94 22.19
N LEU A 374 6.83 16.42 22.19
CA LEU A 374 7.99 15.74 21.64
C LEU A 374 8.83 15.10 22.76
N PRO A 375 9.47 13.95 22.53
CA PRO A 375 10.26 13.22 23.53
C PRO A 375 11.57 13.93 23.90
N ALA A 376 12.02 14.86 23.06
CA ALA A 376 13.25 15.61 23.24
C ALA A 376 13.13 17.01 22.63
N GLN A 377 14.14 17.84 22.81
CA GLN A 377 14.26 19.13 22.14
C GLN A 377 14.69 18.94 20.67
N PHE A 378 14.03 19.66 19.76
CA PHE A 378 14.40 19.74 18.34
C PHE A 378 14.66 21.18 17.95
N ALA A 379 15.63 21.37 17.04
CA ALA A 379 16.05 22.69 16.61
C ALA A 379 15.15 23.27 15.52
N ARG A 380 14.63 22.40 14.64
CA ARG A 380 13.86 22.81 13.46
C ARG A 380 12.67 21.88 13.22
N VAL A 381 11.65 22.43 12.58
CA VAL A 381 10.54 21.66 12.05
C VAL A 381 10.24 22.12 10.62
N SER A 382 9.98 21.16 9.73
CA SER A 382 9.36 21.38 8.45
C SER A 382 8.06 20.60 8.38
N ALA A 383 7.06 21.14 7.69
CA ALA A 383 5.77 20.47 7.57
C ALA A 383 5.17 20.68 6.18
N ALA A 384 4.47 19.65 5.70
CA ALA A 384 3.69 19.67 4.48
C ALA A 384 2.26 19.27 4.76
N GLU A 385 1.31 19.92 4.10
CA GLU A 385 -0.13 19.65 4.17
C GLU A 385 -0.69 19.37 2.79
N THR A 386 -1.59 18.40 2.73
CA THR A 386 -2.45 18.19 1.56
C THR A 386 -3.90 18.14 2.01
N ASP A 387 -4.73 18.91 1.35
CA ASP A 387 -6.18 18.92 1.41
C ASP A 387 -6.75 18.91 -0.03
N GLU A 388 -8.05 18.90 -0.20
CA GLU A 388 -8.69 18.87 -1.52
C GLU A 388 -8.20 20.02 -2.43
N ASN A 389 -8.05 21.22 -1.88
CA ASN A 389 -7.63 22.39 -2.67
C ASN A 389 -6.16 22.31 -3.10
N SER A 390 -5.27 21.85 -2.21
CA SER A 390 -3.85 21.73 -2.55
C SER A 390 -3.60 20.56 -3.52
N ALA A 391 -4.31 19.46 -3.36
CA ALA A 391 -4.24 18.33 -4.30
C ALA A 391 -4.71 18.75 -5.71
N ALA A 392 -5.81 19.52 -5.81
CA ALA A 392 -6.29 20.07 -7.08
C ALA A 392 -5.28 21.03 -7.74
N GLN A 393 -4.41 21.68 -6.94
CA GLN A 393 -3.33 22.54 -7.43
C GLN A 393 -2.02 21.78 -7.71
N GLY A 394 -2.00 20.46 -7.52
CA GLY A 394 -0.86 19.61 -7.83
C GLY A 394 0.31 19.71 -6.87
N ALA A 395 0.08 20.01 -5.59
CA ALA A 395 1.17 20.21 -4.63
C ALA A 395 0.84 19.77 -3.20
N MET A 396 1.85 19.28 -2.50
CA MET A 396 1.90 19.28 -1.04
C MET A 396 2.35 20.69 -0.61
N ARG A 397 1.51 21.41 0.13
CA ARG A 397 1.82 22.80 0.55
C ARG A 397 2.68 22.82 1.80
N ASN A 398 3.60 23.79 1.89
CA ASN A 398 4.26 24.09 3.15
C ASN A 398 3.24 24.49 4.21
N LYS A 399 3.37 23.91 5.41
CA LYS A 399 2.50 24.18 6.56
C LYS A 399 3.29 24.92 7.64
N SER A 400 2.73 26.03 8.14
CA SER A 400 3.31 26.74 9.27
C SER A 400 3.09 25.95 10.55
N VAL A 401 4.14 25.84 11.35
CA VAL A 401 4.17 25.18 12.65
C VAL A 401 4.86 26.11 13.64
N ASN A 402 4.27 26.30 14.80
CA ASN A 402 4.83 27.09 15.89
C ASN A 402 5.56 26.16 16.88
N MET A 403 6.88 26.26 16.94
CA MET A 403 7.66 25.53 17.94
C MET A 403 7.65 26.30 19.25
N THR A 404 7.27 25.63 20.33
CA THR A 404 7.19 26.21 21.70
C THR A 404 7.91 25.31 22.70
N GLY A 405 7.88 25.67 23.98
CA GLY A 405 8.52 24.86 25.04
C GLY A 405 10.01 24.61 24.87
N GLY A 406 10.73 25.55 24.25
CA GLY A 406 12.17 25.37 23.96
C GLY A 406 12.45 24.26 22.94
N GLY A 407 11.54 24.02 21.99
CA GLY A 407 11.66 23.00 20.96
C GLY A 407 11.12 21.62 21.39
N LYS A 408 10.36 21.55 22.48
CA LYS A 408 9.75 20.32 22.97
C LYS A 408 8.27 20.17 22.60
N THR A 409 7.67 21.22 22.08
CA THR A 409 6.27 21.22 21.64
C THR A 409 6.13 21.91 20.29
N ALA A 410 5.15 21.48 19.52
CA ALA A 410 4.79 22.06 18.25
C ALA A 410 3.27 22.25 18.15
N GLU A 411 2.85 23.42 17.71
CA GLU A 411 1.45 23.80 17.58
C GLU A 411 1.12 24.10 16.13
N LEU A 412 0.00 23.58 15.64
CA LEU A 412 -0.50 23.85 14.32
C LEU A 412 -2.01 23.68 14.24
N ARG A 413 -2.62 24.31 13.23
CA ARG A 413 -4.03 24.12 12.91
C ARG A 413 -4.17 23.16 11.75
N LEU A 414 -4.89 22.07 11.95
CA LEU A 414 -5.22 21.09 10.93
C LEU A 414 -6.44 21.56 10.14
N ALA A 415 -6.35 21.55 8.82
CA ALA A 415 -7.51 21.84 7.94
C ALA A 415 -8.54 20.69 8.03
N PRO A 416 -9.81 20.92 7.66
CA PRO A 416 -10.77 19.85 7.49
C PRO A 416 -10.30 18.84 6.45
N GLN A 417 -10.59 17.55 6.64
CA GLN A 417 -10.30 16.51 5.64
C GLN A 417 -8.88 16.68 5.06
N SER A 418 -7.85 16.61 5.92
CA SER A 418 -6.47 16.88 5.52
C SER A 418 -5.48 15.86 6.06
N ILE A 419 -4.34 15.76 5.40
CA ILE A 419 -3.16 15.03 5.88
C ILE A 419 -1.99 16.01 6.03
N VAL A 420 -1.30 15.94 7.15
CA VAL A 420 -0.14 16.77 7.48
C VAL A 420 1.02 15.87 7.89
N SER A 421 2.19 16.12 7.33
CA SER A 421 3.42 15.47 7.78
C SER A 421 4.40 16.49 8.31
N LEU A 422 5.01 16.20 9.45
CA LEU A 422 6.03 17.02 10.08
C LEU A 422 7.35 16.25 10.14
N ARG A 423 8.44 16.97 9.97
CA ARG A 423 9.80 16.46 10.21
C ARG A 423 10.49 17.38 11.21
N PHE A 424 10.87 16.84 12.34
CA PHE A 424 11.63 17.49 13.40
C PHE A 424 13.10 17.08 13.28
N GLU A 425 14.02 18.03 13.26
CA GLU A 425 15.45 17.83 13.13
C GLU A 425 16.15 18.34 14.38
N ARG A 426 17.18 17.59 14.85
CA ARG A 426 18.00 17.92 16.03
C ARG A 426 18.99 19.03 15.77
#